data_cac1580cebbe33433f86a746f1af6acd
#
_entry.id   cac1580cebbe33433f86a746f1af6acd
#
_cell.length_a   1.000
_cell.length_b   1.000
_cell.length_c   1.000
_cell.angle_alpha   90.00
_cell.angle_beta   90.00
_cell.angle_gamma   90.00
#
_symmetry.space_group_name_H-M   'P 1'
#
loop_
_entity.id
_entity.type
_entity.pdbx_description
1 polymer ?
#
loop_
_entity_poly.entity_id
_entity_poly.type
_entity_poly.pdbx_seq_one_letter_code
_entity_poly.pdbx_strand_id
1 'polypeptide(L)'
;ITATTGMDALTHAVEAYIGNSTTPGTRKNALDAVKLIFENLDTAYTDGSNKEARRNMLRASYFAGCAFTKSYVGYVHAVAHSLGGQYNVPHGLANAVLLPYVLEAYGKTIHKKLAALAVAAGVADTETPVEEAAAGFIQAIKDMKARFGIGDFIPEIQEEDIPKLSHYADKEANPLYPVPVLMDAGELEKFYYMLMPAKENTVQ
;
A
#
# COMPACT_ATOMS: atom_id res chain seq x y z
N ILE A 1 -16.53 0.26 -1.37
CA ILE A 1 -15.87 1.40 -2.03
C ILE A 1 -15.09 2.22 -1.02
N THR A 2 -15.69 2.83 0.02
CA THR A 2 -15.00 3.74 0.97
C THR A 2 -13.70 3.15 1.54
N ALA A 3 -13.72 1.89 2.01
CA ALA A 3 -12.54 1.24 2.55
C ALA A 3 -11.42 1.07 1.51
N THR A 4 -11.74 0.51 0.35
CA THR A 4 -10.73 0.23 -0.69
C THR A 4 -10.14 1.49 -1.30
N THR A 5 -10.93 2.56 -1.50
CA THR A 5 -10.40 3.84 -1.99
C THR A 5 -9.62 4.59 -0.91
N GLY A 6 -9.98 4.44 0.37
CA GLY A 6 -9.20 4.98 1.48
C GLY A 6 -7.86 4.27 1.64
N MET A 7 -7.83 2.96 1.51
CA MET A 7 -6.59 2.16 1.50
C MET A 7 -5.72 2.46 0.29
N ASP A 8 -6.31 2.77 -0.86
CA ASP A 8 -5.60 3.22 -2.04
C ASP A 8 -4.91 4.58 -1.81
N ALA A 9 -5.61 5.55 -1.21
CA ALA A 9 -5.02 6.82 -0.82
C ALA A 9 -3.87 6.63 0.19
N LEU A 10 -4.00 5.67 1.11
CA LEU A 10 -2.92 5.29 2.02
C LEU A 10 -1.71 4.74 1.26
N THR A 11 -1.93 3.86 0.30
CA THR A 11 -0.87 3.29 -0.54
C THR A 11 -0.13 4.36 -1.32
N HIS A 12 -0.85 5.30 -1.95
CA HIS A 12 -0.26 6.46 -2.62
C HIS A 12 0.66 7.27 -1.70
N ALA A 13 0.17 7.60 -0.49
CA ALA A 13 0.94 8.37 0.48
C ALA A 13 2.18 7.63 0.95
N VAL A 14 2.06 6.34 1.26
CA VAL A 14 3.16 5.49 1.72
C VAL A 14 4.23 5.34 0.65
N GLU A 15 3.87 4.95 -0.57
CA GLU A 15 4.84 4.76 -1.67
C GLU A 15 5.53 6.07 -2.03
N ALA A 16 4.79 7.20 -2.10
CA ALA A 16 5.39 8.52 -2.32
C ALA A 16 6.38 8.91 -1.22
N TYR A 17 6.15 8.48 0.03
CA TYR A 17 7.03 8.79 1.16
C TYR A 17 8.27 7.91 1.21
N ILE A 18 8.13 6.60 1.00
CA ILE A 18 9.25 5.66 1.08
C ILE A 18 10.15 5.70 -0.14
N GLY A 19 9.69 6.19 -1.27
CA GLY A 19 10.45 6.31 -2.51
C GLY A 19 11.70 7.19 -2.37
N ASN A 20 12.57 7.12 -3.37
CA ASN A 20 13.85 7.83 -3.39
C ASN A 20 13.78 9.23 -4.06
N SER A 21 12.61 9.63 -4.58
CA SER A 21 12.40 10.92 -5.25
C SER A 21 11.46 11.83 -4.45
N THR A 22 11.77 12.03 -3.16
CA THR A 22 10.95 12.87 -2.28
C THR A 22 11.50 14.29 -2.16
N THR A 23 10.59 15.23 -1.90
CA THR A 23 10.91 16.62 -1.49
C THR A 23 10.33 16.88 -0.10
N PRO A 24 10.76 17.95 0.59
CA PRO A 24 10.12 18.32 1.86
C PRO A 24 8.61 18.49 1.75
N GLY A 25 8.12 19.07 0.63
CA GLY A 25 6.69 19.25 0.37
C GLY A 25 5.95 17.95 0.15
N THR A 26 6.50 17.00 -0.66
CA THR A 26 5.85 15.71 -0.88
C THR A 26 5.85 14.84 0.37
N ARG A 27 6.92 14.88 1.16
CA ARG A 27 6.96 14.19 2.46
C ARG A 27 5.91 14.73 3.43
N LYS A 28 5.77 16.06 3.52
CA LYS A 28 4.76 16.67 4.37
C LYS A 28 3.35 16.24 3.95
N ASN A 29 3.04 16.31 2.65
CA ASN A 29 1.73 15.90 2.12
C ASN A 29 1.44 14.43 2.41
N ALA A 30 2.42 13.54 2.25
CA ALA A 30 2.28 12.12 2.54
C ALA A 30 1.98 11.86 4.02
N LEU A 31 2.72 12.52 4.94
CA LEU A 31 2.47 12.40 6.38
C LEU A 31 1.10 12.94 6.77
N ASP A 32 0.69 14.11 6.23
CA ASP A 32 -0.63 14.68 6.47
C ASP A 32 -1.75 13.76 5.95
N ALA A 33 -1.55 13.11 4.81
CA ALA A 33 -2.49 12.13 4.27
C ALA A 33 -2.62 10.91 5.19
N VAL A 34 -1.50 10.31 5.59
CA VAL A 34 -1.48 9.14 6.49
C VAL A 34 -2.19 9.47 7.80
N LYS A 35 -1.87 10.60 8.42
CA LYS A 35 -2.54 11.05 9.65
C LYS A 35 -4.06 11.11 9.47
N LEU A 36 -4.54 11.82 8.46
CA LEU A 36 -5.97 11.97 8.22
C LEU A 36 -6.67 10.64 7.94
N ILE A 37 -6.01 9.71 7.24
CA ILE A 37 -6.58 8.38 6.95
C ILE A 37 -6.74 7.60 8.24
N PHE A 38 -5.70 7.51 9.07
CA PHE A 38 -5.77 6.76 10.33
C PHE A 38 -6.78 7.35 11.32
N GLU A 39 -6.97 8.66 11.31
CA GLU A 39 -7.95 9.33 12.18
C GLU A 39 -9.40 9.21 11.70
N ASN A 40 -9.64 9.00 10.40
CA ASN A 40 -10.98 9.20 9.84
C ASN A 40 -11.54 8.03 9.01
N LEU A 41 -10.71 7.10 8.49
CA LEU A 41 -11.18 6.08 7.57
C LEU A 41 -12.18 5.12 8.23
N ASP A 42 -11.91 4.67 9.46
CA ASP A 42 -12.83 3.81 10.21
C ASP A 42 -14.20 4.48 10.39
N THR A 43 -14.22 5.76 10.79
CA THR A 43 -15.47 6.53 10.95
C THR A 43 -16.17 6.72 9.60
N ALA A 44 -15.45 7.08 8.54
CA ALA A 44 -16.05 7.26 7.22
C ALA A 44 -16.60 5.95 6.63
N TYR A 45 -16.05 4.81 7.03
CA TYR A 45 -16.51 3.48 6.63
C TYR A 45 -17.76 3.04 7.41
N THR A 46 -17.76 3.22 8.72
CA THR A 46 -18.86 2.78 9.61
C THR A 46 -20.05 3.74 9.60
N ASP A 47 -19.79 5.04 9.46
CA ASP A 47 -20.81 6.08 9.36
C ASP A 47 -20.61 6.93 8.11
N GLY A 48 -21.18 6.49 7.00
CA GLY A 48 -21.13 7.21 5.72
C GLY A 48 -21.83 8.56 5.72
N SER A 49 -22.60 8.90 6.75
CA SER A 49 -23.27 10.21 6.93
C SER A 49 -22.37 11.23 7.65
N ASN A 50 -21.27 10.80 8.27
CA ASN A 50 -20.34 11.67 8.97
C ASN A 50 -19.57 12.56 7.99
N LYS A 51 -20.09 13.80 7.82
CA LYS A 51 -19.55 14.75 6.85
C LYS A 51 -18.12 15.19 7.15
N GLU A 52 -17.74 15.22 8.42
CA GLU A 52 -16.37 15.61 8.82
C GLU A 52 -15.37 14.52 8.43
N ALA A 53 -15.61 13.27 8.81
CA ALA A 53 -14.75 12.14 8.42
C ALA A 53 -14.63 12.03 6.90
N ARG A 54 -15.73 12.15 6.17
CA ARG A 54 -15.72 12.13 4.69
C ARG A 54 -14.92 13.29 4.09
N ARG A 55 -15.05 14.49 4.63
CA ARG A 55 -14.25 15.66 4.21
C ARG A 55 -12.76 15.44 4.47
N ASN A 56 -12.43 14.89 5.62
CA ASN A 56 -11.04 14.59 5.98
C ASN A 56 -10.45 13.50 5.09
N MET A 57 -11.22 12.47 4.72
CA MET A 57 -10.80 11.47 3.73
C MET A 57 -10.59 12.06 2.34
N LEU A 58 -11.44 12.99 1.91
CA LEU A 58 -11.24 13.70 0.63
C LEU A 58 -9.96 14.54 0.66
N ARG A 59 -9.67 15.23 1.77
CA ARG A 59 -8.42 15.98 1.95
C ARG A 59 -7.20 15.05 1.97
N ALA A 60 -7.33 13.90 2.63
CA ALA A 60 -6.26 12.89 2.66
C ALA A 60 -5.93 12.40 1.24
N SER A 61 -6.94 12.05 0.45
CA SER A 61 -6.77 11.66 -0.95
C SER A 61 -6.12 12.77 -1.78
N TYR A 62 -6.50 14.02 -1.58
CA TYR A 62 -5.86 15.17 -2.23
C TYR A 62 -4.39 15.32 -1.85
N PHE A 63 -4.04 15.22 -0.57
CA PHE A 63 -2.64 15.29 -0.13
C PHE A 63 -1.80 14.12 -0.66
N ALA A 64 -2.35 12.90 -0.64
CA ALA A 64 -1.71 11.74 -1.26
C ALA A 64 -1.47 11.99 -2.75
N GLY A 65 -2.45 12.56 -3.46
CA GLY A 65 -2.34 12.98 -4.85
C GLY A 65 -1.21 13.98 -5.08
N CYS A 66 -1.12 15.03 -4.25
CA CYS A 66 -0.04 16.00 -4.31
C CYS A 66 1.35 15.40 -4.05
N ALA A 67 1.42 14.35 -3.21
CA ALA A 67 2.66 13.67 -2.92
C ALA A 67 3.11 12.81 -4.11
N PHE A 68 2.27 11.85 -4.56
CA PHE A 68 2.69 10.89 -5.58
C PHE A 68 2.85 11.51 -6.99
N THR A 69 2.12 12.57 -7.33
CA THR A 69 2.27 13.24 -8.63
C THR A 69 3.71 13.72 -8.89
N LYS A 70 4.46 14.01 -7.82
CA LYS A 70 5.87 14.45 -7.90
C LYS A 70 6.87 13.40 -7.44
N SER A 71 6.46 12.52 -6.54
CA SER A 71 7.35 11.51 -5.95
C SER A 71 7.11 10.11 -6.48
N TYR A 72 6.13 9.98 -7.39
CA TYR A 72 5.73 8.72 -8.01
C TYR A 72 5.15 7.71 -6.99
N VAL A 73 4.83 6.54 -7.50
CA VAL A 73 4.39 5.35 -6.77
C VAL A 73 5.49 4.27 -6.82
N GLY A 74 5.19 3.04 -6.49
CA GLY A 74 6.17 1.97 -6.48
C GLY A 74 5.60 0.62 -6.93
N TYR A 75 6.17 -0.46 -6.41
CA TYR A 75 5.80 -1.81 -6.85
C TYR A 75 4.41 -2.25 -6.39
N VAL A 76 3.83 -1.66 -5.34
CA VAL A 76 2.43 -1.94 -4.99
C VAL A 76 1.53 -1.59 -6.17
N HIS A 77 1.66 -0.38 -6.70
CA HIS A 77 0.87 0.07 -7.85
C HIS A 77 1.20 -0.70 -9.13
N ALA A 78 2.48 -0.94 -9.43
CA ALA A 78 2.88 -1.65 -10.64
C ALA A 78 2.29 -3.08 -10.70
N VAL A 79 2.35 -3.82 -9.59
CA VAL A 79 1.74 -5.15 -9.48
C VAL A 79 0.21 -5.06 -9.52
N ALA A 80 -0.40 -4.12 -8.80
CA ALA A 80 -1.86 -3.92 -8.80
C ALA A 80 -2.40 -3.58 -10.20
N HIS A 81 -1.68 -2.78 -10.99
CA HIS A 81 -2.07 -2.43 -12.36
C HIS A 81 -2.08 -3.68 -13.26
N SER A 82 -1.10 -4.55 -13.15
CA SER A 82 -1.05 -5.79 -13.93
C SER A 82 -2.22 -6.70 -13.59
N LEU A 83 -2.59 -6.81 -12.30
CA LEU A 83 -3.75 -7.58 -11.83
C LEU A 83 -5.08 -6.96 -12.29
N GLY A 84 -5.19 -5.64 -12.22
CA GLY A 84 -6.35 -4.92 -12.74
C GLY A 84 -6.53 -5.12 -14.25
N GLY A 85 -5.43 -5.05 -15.01
CA GLY A 85 -5.45 -5.24 -16.47
C GLY A 85 -5.76 -6.65 -16.92
N GLN A 86 -5.30 -7.67 -16.18
CA GLN A 86 -5.52 -9.08 -16.55
C GLN A 86 -6.86 -9.62 -16.05
N TYR A 87 -7.22 -9.34 -14.78
CA TYR A 87 -8.34 -9.98 -14.10
C TYR A 87 -9.46 -9.03 -13.69
N ASN A 88 -9.31 -7.75 -14.02
CA ASN A 88 -10.26 -6.71 -13.60
C ASN A 88 -10.43 -6.63 -12.07
N VAL A 89 -9.38 -6.95 -11.32
CA VAL A 89 -9.36 -6.78 -9.86
C VAL A 89 -9.52 -5.29 -9.54
N PRO A 90 -10.43 -4.92 -8.63
CA PRO A 90 -10.59 -3.52 -8.26
C PRO A 90 -9.28 -2.93 -7.74
N HIS A 91 -8.85 -1.80 -8.31
CA HIS A 91 -7.54 -1.18 -8.07
C HIS A 91 -7.22 -0.97 -6.59
N GLY A 92 -8.12 -0.33 -5.85
CA GLY A 92 -7.91 -0.08 -4.42
C GLY A 92 -7.92 -1.36 -3.57
N LEU A 93 -8.58 -2.43 -4.02
CA LEU A 93 -8.51 -3.74 -3.39
C LEU A 93 -7.12 -4.36 -3.58
N ALA A 94 -6.63 -4.39 -4.82
CA ALA A 94 -5.31 -4.94 -5.11
C ALA A 94 -4.21 -4.21 -4.32
N ASN A 95 -4.24 -2.87 -4.29
CA ASN A 95 -3.30 -2.07 -3.51
C ASN A 95 -3.39 -2.37 -2.01
N ALA A 96 -4.60 -2.47 -1.45
CA ALA A 96 -4.79 -2.77 -0.02
C ALA A 96 -4.22 -4.15 0.37
N VAL A 97 -4.42 -5.16 -0.48
CA VAL A 97 -3.90 -6.52 -0.23
C VAL A 97 -2.39 -6.55 -0.35
N LEU A 98 -1.82 -5.91 -1.37
CA LEU A 98 -0.39 -5.92 -1.68
C LEU A 98 0.48 -5.13 -0.71
N LEU A 99 -0.02 -4.00 -0.20
CA LEU A 99 0.79 -3.03 0.53
C LEU A 99 1.64 -3.65 1.65
N PRO A 100 1.09 -4.46 2.59
CA PRO A 100 1.91 -5.05 3.65
C PRO A 100 3.02 -5.94 3.12
N TYR A 101 2.77 -6.76 2.11
CA TYR A 101 3.77 -7.69 1.53
C TYR A 101 4.95 -6.96 0.92
N VAL A 102 4.70 -5.88 0.18
CA VAL A 102 5.76 -5.08 -0.44
C VAL A 102 6.58 -4.34 0.62
N LEU A 103 5.93 -3.78 1.65
CA LEU A 103 6.63 -3.12 2.76
C LEU A 103 7.54 -4.10 3.53
N GLU A 104 7.06 -5.31 3.81
CA GLU A 104 7.86 -6.35 4.43
C GLU A 104 9.06 -6.76 3.56
N ALA A 105 8.87 -6.87 2.25
CA ALA A 105 9.92 -7.24 1.30
C ALA A 105 11.06 -6.21 1.21
N TYR A 106 10.78 -4.92 1.39
CA TYR A 106 11.81 -3.89 1.47
C TYR A 106 12.66 -3.95 2.75
N GLY A 107 12.12 -4.56 3.81
CA GLY A 107 12.83 -4.82 5.06
C GLY A 107 13.44 -3.56 5.69
N LYS A 108 14.62 -3.71 6.25
CA LYS A 108 15.33 -2.67 7.02
C LYS A 108 15.61 -1.39 6.24
N THR A 109 15.66 -1.46 4.91
CA THR A 109 15.93 -0.30 4.03
C THR A 109 14.95 0.85 4.27
N ILE A 110 13.70 0.52 4.59
CA ILE A 110 12.64 1.54 4.78
C ILE A 110 12.23 1.75 6.24
N HIS A 111 12.82 1.04 7.23
CA HIS A 111 12.38 1.11 8.63
C HIS A 111 12.32 2.54 9.17
N LYS A 112 13.33 3.39 8.90
CA LYS A 112 13.30 4.80 9.35
C LYS A 112 12.15 5.60 8.75
N LYS A 113 11.81 5.32 7.48
CA LYS A 113 10.70 5.97 6.78
C LYS A 113 9.37 5.46 7.33
N LEU A 114 9.24 4.14 7.57
CA LEU A 114 8.05 3.55 8.20
C LEU A 114 7.84 4.05 9.64
N ALA A 115 8.91 4.24 10.42
CA ALA A 115 8.81 4.81 11.77
C ALA A 115 8.23 6.23 11.74
N ALA A 116 8.64 7.07 10.79
CA ALA A 116 8.06 8.40 10.63
C ALA A 116 6.57 8.35 10.23
N LEU A 117 6.18 7.40 9.38
CA LEU A 117 4.78 7.16 9.02
C LEU A 117 3.98 6.64 10.23
N ALA A 118 4.58 5.78 11.07
CA ALA A 118 3.97 5.28 12.30
C ALA A 118 3.64 6.41 13.28
N VAL A 119 4.56 7.35 13.43
CA VAL A 119 4.33 8.55 14.27
C VAL A 119 3.20 9.41 13.70
N ALA A 120 3.19 9.64 12.39
CA ALA A 120 2.11 10.38 11.74
C ALA A 120 0.74 9.70 11.88
N ALA A 121 0.72 8.36 11.84
CA ALA A 121 -0.47 7.54 12.02
C ALA A 121 -0.94 7.47 13.48
N GLY A 122 -0.16 7.95 14.45
CA GLY A 122 -0.46 7.81 15.87
C GLY A 122 -0.27 6.37 16.41
N VAL A 123 0.46 5.54 15.67
CA VAL A 123 0.77 4.14 16.02
C VAL A 123 2.00 4.05 16.94
N ALA A 124 2.90 5.02 16.82
CA ALA A 124 4.12 5.12 17.60
C ALA A 124 4.36 6.59 18.00
N ASP A 125 5.27 6.81 18.92
CA ASP A 125 5.81 8.13 19.26
C ASP A 125 7.27 8.27 18.85
N THR A 126 7.87 9.43 19.10
CA THR A 126 9.26 9.74 18.71
C THR A 126 10.29 8.94 19.49
N GLU A 127 9.94 8.38 20.62
CA GLU A 127 10.81 7.59 21.50
C GLU A 127 10.74 6.09 21.16
N THR A 128 9.74 5.67 20.40
CA THR A 128 9.58 4.26 20.00
C THR A 128 10.76 3.81 19.12
N PRO A 129 11.41 2.68 19.43
CA PRO A 129 12.49 2.17 18.59
C PRO A 129 12.08 2.01 17.13
N VAL A 130 12.99 2.37 16.22
CA VAL A 130 12.70 2.42 14.76
C VAL A 130 12.14 1.10 14.23
N GLU A 131 12.71 -0.03 14.64
CA GLU A 131 12.25 -1.35 14.17
C GLU A 131 10.86 -1.70 14.71
N GLU A 132 10.58 -1.34 15.96
CA GLU A 132 9.27 -1.52 16.58
C GLU A 132 8.20 -0.63 15.93
N ALA A 133 8.50 0.65 15.75
CA ALA A 133 7.60 1.59 15.06
C ALA A 133 7.31 1.14 13.62
N ALA A 134 8.32 0.68 12.88
CA ALA A 134 8.14 0.17 11.52
C ALA A 134 7.25 -1.08 11.47
N ALA A 135 7.50 -2.04 12.37
CA ALA A 135 6.66 -3.24 12.47
C ALA A 135 5.22 -2.89 12.90
N GLY A 136 5.08 -1.98 13.85
CA GLY A 136 3.78 -1.48 14.32
C GLY A 136 2.97 -0.81 13.20
N PHE A 137 3.61 -0.05 12.31
CA PHE A 137 2.94 0.56 11.18
C PHE A 137 2.40 -0.48 10.18
N ILE A 138 3.22 -1.47 9.83
CA ILE A 138 2.78 -2.57 8.94
C ILE A 138 1.63 -3.34 9.60
N GLN A 139 1.73 -3.63 10.89
CA GLN A 139 0.67 -4.33 11.61
C GLN A 139 -0.63 -3.51 11.65
N ALA A 140 -0.54 -2.20 11.89
CA ALA A 140 -1.72 -1.32 11.87
C ALA A 140 -2.43 -1.31 10.49
N ILE A 141 -1.67 -1.40 9.38
CA ILE A 141 -2.25 -1.56 8.04
C ILE A 141 -2.98 -2.91 7.92
N LYS A 142 -2.37 -3.99 8.39
CA LYS A 142 -3.01 -5.33 8.39
C LYS A 142 -4.29 -5.35 9.21
N ASP A 143 -4.28 -4.74 10.40
CA ASP A 143 -5.45 -4.64 11.27
C ASP A 143 -6.55 -3.80 10.63
N MET A 144 -6.19 -2.71 9.95
CA MET A 144 -7.14 -1.88 9.20
C MET A 144 -7.80 -2.67 8.07
N LYS A 145 -7.04 -3.43 7.29
CA LYS A 145 -7.57 -4.36 6.27
C LYS A 145 -8.58 -5.34 6.88
N ALA A 146 -8.20 -5.98 7.98
CA ALA A 146 -9.04 -6.97 8.65
C ALA A 146 -10.38 -6.37 9.11
N ARG A 147 -10.35 -5.15 9.69
CA ARG A 147 -11.58 -4.44 10.09
C ARG A 147 -12.50 -4.14 8.91
N PHE A 148 -11.96 -3.93 7.72
CA PHE A 148 -12.76 -3.70 6.52
C PHE A 148 -13.15 -4.96 5.76
N GLY A 149 -12.81 -6.14 6.27
CA GLY A 149 -13.06 -7.42 5.60
C GLY A 149 -12.25 -7.61 4.32
N ILE A 150 -11.12 -6.90 4.17
CA ILE A 150 -10.20 -7.08 3.06
C ILE A 150 -9.27 -8.25 3.40
N GLY A 151 -9.32 -9.32 2.60
CA GLY A 151 -8.50 -10.51 2.77
C GLY A 151 -7.03 -10.31 2.42
N ASP A 152 -6.28 -11.40 2.50
CA ASP A 152 -4.84 -11.41 2.20
C ASP A 152 -4.52 -11.97 0.81
N PHE A 153 -5.51 -12.47 0.09
CA PHE A 153 -5.34 -13.15 -1.19
C PHE A 153 -6.19 -12.53 -2.30
N ILE A 154 -5.76 -12.77 -3.53
CA ILE A 154 -6.46 -12.42 -4.77
C ILE A 154 -6.68 -13.73 -5.54
N PRO A 155 -7.86 -14.37 -5.38
CA PRO A 155 -8.08 -15.72 -5.88
C PRO A 155 -8.16 -15.82 -7.41
N GLU A 156 -8.26 -14.70 -8.10
CA GLU A 156 -8.30 -14.64 -9.57
C GLU A 156 -6.96 -14.99 -10.22
N ILE A 157 -5.85 -14.90 -9.49
CA ILE A 157 -4.49 -15.11 -10.03
C ILE A 157 -4.32 -16.56 -10.50
N GLN A 158 -3.93 -16.72 -11.77
CA GLN A 158 -3.53 -18.00 -12.34
C GLN A 158 -2.00 -18.10 -12.39
N GLU A 159 -1.47 -19.23 -11.96
CA GLU A 159 -0.01 -19.45 -11.85
C GLU A 159 0.70 -19.27 -13.20
N GLU A 160 0.07 -19.73 -14.28
CA GLU A 160 0.59 -19.60 -15.65
C GLU A 160 0.74 -18.16 -16.15
N ASP A 161 -0.02 -17.21 -15.58
CA ASP A 161 0.03 -15.81 -15.97
C ASP A 161 1.14 -15.03 -15.24
N ILE A 162 1.68 -15.54 -14.13
CA ILE A 162 2.62 -14.82 -13.27
C ILE A 162 3.84 -14.28 -14.01
N PRO A 163 4.54 -15.05 -14.87
CA PRO A 163 5.68 -14.52 -15.61
C PRO A 163 5.33 -13.33 -16.51
N LYS A 164 4.15 -13.34 -17.10
CA LYS A 164 3.65 -12.23 -17.93
C LYS A 164 3.30 -11.01 -17.08
N LEU A 165 2.63 -11.22 -15.95
CA LEU A 165 2.21 -10.15 -15.04
C LEU A 165 3.41 -9.46 -14.40
N SER A 166 4.40 -10.23 -13.92
CA SER A 166 5.63 -9.70 -13.34
C SER A 166 6.45 -8.91 -14.38
N HIS A 167 6.49 -9.37 -15.62
CA HIS A 167 7.12 -8.63 -16.71
C HIS A 167 6.43 -7.27 -16.97
N TYR A 168 5.10 -7.21 -16.92
CA TYR A 168 4.39 -5.94 -17.07
C TYR A 168 4.66 -4.99 -15.89
N ALA A 169 4.67 -5.49 -14.66
CA ALA A 169 4.97 -4.69 -13.48
C ALA A 169 6.42 -4.17 -13.51
N ASP A 170 7.38 -5.00 -13.89
CA ASP A 170 8.78 -4.60 -14.09
C ASP A 170 8.90 -3.50 -15.15
N LYS A 171 8.32 -3.72 -16.33
CA LYS A 171 8.37 -2.76 -17.44
C LYS A 171 7.70 -1.42 -17.11
N GLU A 172 6.66 -1.43 -16.29
CA GLU A 172 6.01 -0.20 -15.83
C GLU A 172 6.89 0.55 -14.83
N ALA A 173 7.39 -0.18 -13.82
CA ALA A 173 8.09 0.45 -12.70
C ALA A 173 9.54 0.83 -13.04
N ASN A 174 10.25 -0.03 -13.78
CA ASN A 174 11.69 0.14 -13.97
C ASN A 174 12.02 0.75 -15.35
N PRO A 175 12.87 1.79 -15.38
CA PRO A 175 13.54 2.47 -14.27
C PRO A 175 12.79 3.71 -13.74
N LEU A 176 11.50 3.87 -14.03
CA LEU A 176 10.75 5.12 -13.82
C LEU A 176 10.36 5.38 -12.37
N TYR A 177 9.98 4.34 -11.62
CA TYR A 177 9.55 4.50 -10.24
C TYR A 177 10.76 4.55 -9.30
N PRO A 178 10.83 5.55 -8.41
CA PRO A 178 11.96 5.72 -7.50
C PRO A 178 11.84 4.81 -6.28
N VAL A 179 11.76 3.52 -6.51
CA VAL A 179 11.56 2.51 -5.47
C VAL A 179 12.73 2.44 -4.48
N PRO A 180 12.50 2.08 -3.22
CA PRO A 180 13.56 1.97 -2.21
C PRO A 180 14.63 0.94 -2.55
N VAL A 181 14.23 -0.20 -3.11
CA VAL A 181 15.08 -1.30 -3.54
C VAL A 181 14.61 -1.76 -4.90
N LEU A 182 15.52 -1.83 -5.87
CA LEU A 182 15.20 -2.34 -7.20
C LEU A 182 14.94 -3.84 -7.14
N MET A 183 13.89 -4.27 -7.82
CA MET A 183 13.51 -5.67 -8.03
C MET A 183 13.26 -5.87 -9.52
N ASP A 184 13.79 -6.95 -10.08
CA ASP A 184 13.49 -7.35 -11.45
C ASP A 184 12.17 -8.15 -11.55
N ALA A 185 11.80 -8.53 -12.77
CA ALA A 185 10.57 -9.29 -13.00
C ALA A 185 10.53 -10.60 -12.20
N GLY A 186 11.65 -11.34 -12.11
CA GLY A 186 11.72 -12.57 -11.33
C GLY A 186 11.57 -12.37 -9.83
N GLU A 187 12.09 -11.26 -9.31
CA GLU A 187 11.89 -10.88 -7.91
C GLU A 187 10.46 -10.41 -7.61
N LEU A 188 9.78 -9.81 -8.60
CA LEU A 188 8.38 -9.39 -8.47
C LEU A 188 7.40 -10.57 -8.50
N GLU A 189 7.76 -11.71 -9.13
CA GLU A 189 6.90 -12.91 -9.15
C GLU A 189 6.46 -13.37 -7.75
N LYS A 190 7.34 -13.21 -6.75
CA LYS A 190 7.03 -13.61 -5.36
C LYS A 190 5.75 -12.99 -4.82
N PHE A 191 5.42 -11.76 -5.21
CA PHE A 191 4.21 -11.10 -4.73
C PHE A 191 2.95 -11.77 -5.26
N TYR A 192 2.95 -12.18 -6.53
CA TYR A 192 1.81 -12.90 -7.11
C TYR A 192 1.60 -14.26 -6.43
N TYR A 193 2.68 -15.01 -6.17
CA TYR A 193 2.59 -16.26 -5.43
C TYR A 193 2.08 -16.07 -4.00
N MET A 194 2.52 -15.00 -3.30
CA MET A 194 2.04 -14.67 -1.95
C MET A 194 0.55 -14.30 -1.93
N LEU A 195 0.05 -13.74 -3.02
CA LEU A 195 -1.36 -13.35 -3.16
C LEU A 195 -2.29 -14.50 -3.55
N MET A 196 -1.76 -15.62 -4.01
CA MET A 196 -2.58 -16.79 -4.31
C MET A 196 -3.01 -17.47 -3.00
N PRO A 197 -4.30 -17.87 -2.88
CA PRO A 197 -4.71 -18.70 -1.76
C PRO A 197 -3.97 -20.05 -1.82
N ALA A 198 -3.64 -20.62 -0.65
CA ALA A 198 -3.07 -21.95 -0.59
C ALA A 198 -3.99 -22.94 -1.33
N LYS A 199 -3.43 -23.75 -2.22
CA LYS A 199 -4.20 -24.84 -2.87
C LYS A 199 -4.73 -25.74 -1.76
N GLU A 200 -6.05 -25.80 -1.59
CA GLU A 200 -6.65 -26.83 -0.73
C GLU A 200 -6.20 -28.19 -1.26
N ASN A 201 -5.42 -28.93 -0.46
CA ASN A 201 -5.17 -30.33 -0.72
C ASN A 201 -6.52 -31.04 -0.66
N THR A 202 -7.17 -31.21 -1.80
CA THR A 202 -8.32 -32.11 -1.93
C THR A 202 -7.78 -33.52 -1.69
N VAL A 203 -7.80 -33.94 -0.43
CA VAL A 203 -7.62 -35.37 -0.08
C VAL A 203 -8.87 -36.07 -0.67
N GLN A 204 -8.66 -36.75 -1.78
CA GLN A 204 -9.62 -37.73 -2.32
C GLN A 204 -9.59 -39.00 -1.49
#